data_6b4d687227f8ca4e6710e6594e7e5edd
#
_entry.id   6b4d687227f8ca4e6710e6594e7e5edd
#
_cell.length_a   1.000
_cell.length_b   1.000
_cell.length_c   1.000
_cell.angle_alpha   90.00
_cell.angle_beta   90.00
_cell.angle_gamma   90.00
#
_symmetry.space_group_name_H-M   'P 1'
#
loop_
_entity.id
_entity.type
_entity.pdbx_description
1 polymer ?
#
loop_
_entity_poly.entity_id
_entity_poly.type
_entity_poly.pdbx_seq_one_letter_code
_entity_poly.pdbx_strand_id
1 'polypeptide(L)'
;MYERIPQELREKRCWVNVWNTSKVPMQSTVRKAASASDPNTWSTFKDAVSAVEQGVYDGIGYAFCDDGLVGIDIDDGFTDGLLNPLAADIIGHCQSYTEKSRSGRGVHILVRGELPFKGKNNRAAVEIYKSNRYFIMTGKVLIFKEIADNQSAIDYVIEKYFPDTPKESSTGTVAPQRIYSPIYRRPENGKLTLKPEYPPITPGSRNLSLTSLAGQLHNQGYTKAEIYKELLYANQQACKPPLPQSEVELIVNSVTRYKR
;
A
#
# COMPACT_ATOMS: atom_id res chain seq x y z
N MET A 1 -13.01 -24.25 -3.55
CA MET A 1 -13.10 -22.87 -3.01
C MET A 1 -12.50 -21.88 -4.00
N TYR A 2 -11.29 -22.09 -4.47
CA TYR A 2 -10.56 -21.17 -5.35
C TYR A 2 -11.01 -21.16 -6.82
N GLU A 3 -11.87 -22.04 -7.25
CA GLU A 3 -12.41 -22.12 -8.61
C GLU A 3 -13.24 -20.91 -9.05
N ARG A 4 -13.71 -20.11 -8.06
CA ARG A 4 -14.46 -18.87 -8.31
C ARG A 4 -13.57 -17.66 -8.59
N ILE A 5 -12.25 -17.82 -8.45
CA ILE A 5 -11.28 -16.79 -8.88
C ILE A 5 -11.30 -16.74 -10.41
N PRO A 6 -11.32 -15.55 -11.02
CA PRO A 6 -11.37 -15.38 -12.45
C PRO A 6 -10.33 -16.23 -13.21
N GLN A 7 -10.74 -16.86 -14.30
CA GLN A 7 -9.90 -17.77 -15.07
C GLN A 7 -8.62 -17.09 -15.56
N GLU A 8 -8.72 -15.86 -16.01
CA GLU A 8 -7.57 -15.08 -16.46
C GLU A 8 -6.45 -14.94 -15.41
N LEU A 9 -6.76 -14.90 -14.12
CA LEU A 9 -5.76 -14.90 -13.05
C LEU A 9 -5.20 -16.30 -12.81
N ARG A 10 -6.04 -17.34 -12.91
CA ARG A 10 -5.61 -18.74 -12.72
C ARG A 10 -4.63 -19.20 -13.79
N GLU A 11 -4.64 -18.60 -14.96
CA GLU A 11 -3.73 -18.89 -16.07
C GLU A 11 -2.36 -18.22 -15.92
N LYS A 12 -2.24 -17.22 -15.02
CA LYS A 12 -0.99 -16.50 -14.79
C LYS A 12 -0.09 -17.21 -13.79
N ARG A 13 1.22 -16.96 -13.93
CA ARG A 13 2.25 -17.42 -12.99
C ARG A 13 2.57 -16.32 -11.96
N CYS A 14 1.53 -15.87 -11.22
CA CYS A 14 1.64 -14.79 -10.23
C CYS A 14 1.19 -15.24 -8.84
N TRP A 15 1.33 -16.53 -8.52
CA TRP A 15 0.78 -17.10 -7.30
C TRP A 15 1.85 -17.38 -6.25
N VAL A 16 1.49 -17.15 -5.00
CA VAL A 16 2.29 -17.43 -3.81
C VAL A 16 1.42 -18.14 -2.78
N ASN A 17 2.02 -18.74 -1.77
CA ASN A 17 1.30 -19.31 -0.63
C ASN A 17 1.47 -18.46 0.64
N VAL A 18 0.63 -18.69 1.63
CA VAL A 18 0.69 -18.02 2.92
C VAL A 18 0.32 -18.97 4.05
N TRP A 19 0.88 -18.71 5.26
CA TRP A 19 0.39 -19.26 6.52
C TRP A 19 -0.58 -18.29 7.19
N ASN A 20 -1.51 -18.81 7.98
CA ASN A 20 -2.44 -17.98 8.75
C ASN A 20 -1.73 -17.09 9.79
N THR A 21 -0.59 -17.53 10.27
CA THR A 21 0.20 -16.86 11.30
C THR A 21 1.17 -15.81 10.74
N SER A 22 1.31 -15.70 9.42
CA SER A 22 2.29 -14.82 8.79
C SER A 22 1.72 -14.12 7.56
N LYS A 23 2.14 -12.86 7.35
CA LYS A 23 1.90 -12.12 6.11
C LYS A 23 3.08 -12.25 5.12
N VAL A 24 4.09 -13.08 5.41
CA VAL A 24 5.20 -13.32 4.50
C VAL A 24 4.73 -14.28 3.40
N PRO A 25 4.83 -13.89 2.12
CA PRO A 25 4.49 -14.80 1.02
C PRO A 25 5.53 -15.91 0.92
N MET A 26 5.10 -17.10 0.52
CA MET A 26 5.92 -18.29 0.42
C MET A 26 5.86 -18.87 -1.00
N GLN A 27 6.95 -19.50 -1.43
CA GLN A 27 7.00 -20.23 -2.68
C GLN A 27 6.24 -21.56 -2.55
N SER A 28 5.47 -21.93 -3.56
CA SER A 28 4.60 -23.11 -3.50
C SER A 28 5.36 -24.44 -3.49
N THR A 29 6.49 -24.51 -4.20
CA THR A 29 7.23 -25.75 -4.43
C THR A 29 8.41 -25.96 -3.49
N VAL A 30 8.85 -24.91 -2.81
CA VAL A 30 9.95 -24.95 -1.83
C VAL A 30 9.58 -24.13 -0.59
N ARG A 31 10.01 -24.59 0.59
CA ARG A 31 9.72 -23.88 1.86
C ARG A 31 10.64 -22.67 2.06
N LYS A 32 10.57 -21.72 1.10
CA LYS A 32 11.31 -20.46 1.15
C LYS A 32 10.34 -19.28 1.03
N ALA A 33 10.72 -18.14 1.57
CA ALA A 33 9.98 -16.91 1.35
C ALA A 33 9.93 -16.57 -0.15
N ALA A 34 8.79 -16.06 -0.59
CA ALA A 34 8.62 -15.41 -1.87
C ALA A 34 8.72 -13.89 -1.70
N SER A 35 8.85 -13.17 -2.80
CA SER A 35 8.81 -11.71 -2.83
C SER A 35 7.64 -11.25 -3.70
N ALA A 36 6.87 -10.29 -3.24
CA ALA A 36 5.81 -9.69 -4.05
C ALA A 36 6.33 -8.85 -5.24
N SER A 37 7.65 -8.65 -5.33
CA SER A 37 8.31 -7.90 -6.40
C SER A 37 9.26 -8.74 -7.25
N ASP A 38 9.41 -10.04 -6.96
CA ASP A 38 10.29 -10.94 -7.72
C ASP A 38 9.51 -12.10 -8.34
N PRO A 39 9.20 -12.02 -9.66
CA PRO A 39 8.46 -13.05 -10.38
C PRO A 39 9.11 -14.45 -10.35
N ASN A 40 10.44 -14.54 -10.14
CA ASN A 40 11.13 -15.84 -10.07
C ASN A 40 10.70 -16.64 -8.83
N THR A 41 10.12 -15.99 -7.83
CA THR A 41 9.62 -16.62 -6.59
C THR A 41 8.15 -17.01 -6.66
N TRP A 42 7.45 -16.72 -7.76
CA TRP A 42 6.03 -17.01 -7.93
C TRP A 42 5.81 -18.37 -8.61
N SER A 43 4.63 -18.91 -8.44
CA SER A 43 4.22 -20.23 -8.89
C SER A 43 3.01 -20.15 -9.81
N THR A 44 2.62 -21.28 -10.38
CA THR A 44 1.33 -21.41 -11.06
C THR A 44 0.18 -21.50 -10.03
N PHE A 45 -1.02 -21.20 -10.46
CA PHE A 45 -2.23 -21.40 -9.65
C PHE A 45 -2.36 -22.85 -9.15
N LYS A 46 -2.11 -23.82 -10.04
CA LYS A 46 -2.17 -25.24 -9.73
C LYS A 46 -1.21 -25.62 -8.60
N ASP A 47 0.04 -25.15 -8.67
CA ASP A 47 1.04 -25.46 -7.64
C ASP A 47 0.66 -24.85 -6.30
N ALA A 48 0.16 -23.59 -6.31
CA ALA A 48 -0.24 -22.91 -5.11
C ALA A 48 -1.46 -23.58 -4.43
N VAL A 49 -2.46 -23.99 -5.20
CA VAL A 49 -3.65 -24.72 -4.69
C VAL A 49 -3.23 -26.10 -4.18
N SER A 50 -2.43 -26.84 -4.92
CA SER A 50 -1.96 -28.17 -4.50
C SER A 50 -1.21 -28.12 -3.17
N ALA A 51 -0.37 -27.10 -2.96
CA ALA A 51 0.35 -26.92 -1.68
C ALA A 51 -0.60 -26.67 -0.47
N VAL A 52 -1.75 -26.02 -0.71
CA VAL A 52 -2.80 -25.87 0.32
C VAL A 52 -3.55 -27.19 0.55
N GLU A 53 -3.91 -27.90 -0.51
CA GLU A 53 -4.61 -29.18 -0.42
C GLU A 53 -3.79 -30.26 0.30
N GLN A 54 -2.46 -30.19 0.17
CA GLN A 54 -1.52 -31.06 0.89
C GLN A 54 -1.27 -30.61 2.34
N GLY A 55 -1.89 -29.52 2.80
CA GLY A 55 -1.72 -29.01 4.16
C GLY A 55 -0.36 -28.36 4.43
N VAL A 56 0.40 -27.99 3.38
CA VAL A 56 1.69 -27.31 3.55
C VAL A 56 1.51 -25.85 3.90
N TYR A 57 0.47 -25.21 3.36
CA TYR A 57 0.12 -23.81 3.57
C TYR A 57 -1.38 -23.64 3.83
N ASP A 58 -1.76 -22.48 4.37
CA ASP A 58 -3.15 -22.20 4.76
C ASP A 58 -3.93 -21.43 3.69
N GLY A 59 -3.26 -20.88 2.69
CA GLY A 59 -3.90 -20.09 1.65
C GLY A 59 -2.99 -19.76 0.48
N ILE A 60 -3.60 -19.15 -0.53
CA ILE A 60 -2.92 -18.67 -1.74
C ILE A 60 -3.01 -17.16 -1.83
N GLY A 61 -2.04 -16.54 -2.51
CA GLY A 61 -2.02 -15.11 -2.80
C GLY A 61 -1.69 -14.85 -4.24
N TYR A 62 -2.21 -13.75 -4.78
CA TYR A 62 -1.92 -13.27 -6.13
C TYR A 62 -1.01 -12.04 -6.05
N ALA A 63 0.18 -12.13 -6.65
CA ALA A 63 1.14 -11.03 -6.71
C ALA A 63 0.86 -10.15 -7.94
N PHE A 64 0.76 -8.83 -7.70
CA PHE A 64 0.54 -7.86 -8.77
C PHE A 64 1.83 -7.60 -9.56
N CYS A 65 1.76 -7.68 -10.88
CA CYS A 65 2.91 -7.64 -11.79
C CYS A 65 2.88 -6.47 -12.79
N ASP A 66 2.07 -5.44 -12.52
CA ASP A 66 1.97 -4.23 -13.37
C ASP A 66 1.53 -4.56 -14.81
N ASP A 67 0.51 -5.39 -14.93
CA ASP A 67 -0.06 -5.88 -16.19
C ASP A 67 -1.45 -5.33 -16.51
N GLY A 68 -1.74 -4.14 -16.00
CA GLY A 68 -3.04 -3.49 -16.12
C GLY A 68 -4.08 -3.97 -15.10
N LEU A 69 -3.71 -4.87 -14.17
CA LEU A 69 -4.58 -5.25 -13.06
C LEU A 69 -4.34 -4.36 -11.85
N VAL A 70 -5.39 -3.77 -11.33
CA VAL A 70 -5.41 -2.95 -10.13
C VAL A 70 -6.18 -3.68 -9.03
N GLY A 71 -5.57 -3.79 -7.85
CA GLY A 71 -6.18 -4.32 -6.64
C GLY A 71 -6.55 -3.19 -5.69
N ILE A 72 -7.78 -3.23 -5.16
CA ILE A 72 -8.25 -2.33 -4.11
C ILE A 72 -8.55 -3.19 -2.89
N ASP A 73 -7.92 -2.87 -1.76
CA ASP A 73 -8.17 -3.51 -0.47
C ASP A 73 -8.89 -2.53 0.45
N ILE A 74 -10.01 -2.96 1.00
CA ILE A 74 -10.81 -2.17 1.93
C ILE A 74 -10.82 -2.89 3.27
N ASP A 75 -10.08 -2.33 4.23
CA ASP A 75 -10.10 -2.80 5.61
C ASP A 75 -11.46 -2.49 6.27
N ASP A 76 -11.94 -3.43 7.09
CA ASP A 76 -13.20 -3.32 7.84
C ASP A 76 -14.39 -2.85 6.97
N GLY A 77 -14.51 -3.41 5.75
CA GLY A 77 -15.54 -3.07 4.77
C GLY A 77 -16.98 -3.47 5.16
N PHE A 78 -17.17 -4.03 6.36
CA PHE A 78 -18.49 -4.46 6.86
C PHE A 78 -18.81 -3.82 8.21
N THR A 79 -20.09 -3.46 8.40
CA THR A 79 -20.70 -3.06 9.67
C THR A 79 -21.94 -3.91 9.88
N ASP A 80 -22.05 -4.60 11.01
CA ASP A 80 -23.17 -5.50 11.35
C ASP A 80 -23.46 -6.55 10.26
N GLY A 81 -22.39 -7.02 9.59
CA GLY A 81 -22.49 -8.02 8.53
C GLY A 81 -22.90 -7.50 7.15
N LEU A 82 -23.20 -6.21 7.04
CA LEU A 82 -23.52 -5.52 5.77
C LEU A 82 -22.31 -4.73 5.29
N LEU A 83 -22.21 -4.53 3.97
CA LEU A 83 -21.21 -3.61 3.41
C LEU A 83 -21.40 -2.21 4.00
N ASN A 84 -20.33 -1.64 4.51
CA ASN A 84 -20.36 -0.25 4.98
C ASN A 84 -20.47 0.72 3.79
N PRO A 85 -20.83 2.01 4.01
CA PRO A 85 -21.01 2.97 2.92
C PRO A 85 -19.78 3.16 2.03
N LEU A 86 -18.56 3.08 2.59
CA LEU A 86 -17.32 3.21 1.85
C LEU A 86 -17.12 2.02 0.89
N ALA A 87 -17.28 0.79 1.39
CA ALA A 87 -17.15 -0.40 0.56
C ALA A 87 -18.24 -0.47 -0.51
N ALA A 88 -19.49 -0.13 -0.16
CA ALA A 88 -20.60 -0.10 -1.10
C ALA A 88 -20.37 0.93 -2.23
N ASP A 89 -19.84 2.10 -1.90
CA ASP A 89 -19.52 3.14 -2.87
C ASP A 89 -18.45 2.69 -3.87
N ILE A 90 -17.32 2.16 -3.40
CA ILE A 90 -16.23 1.71 -4.27
C ILE A 90 -16.68 0.52 -5.13
N ILE A 91 -17.34 -0.47 -4.54
CA ILE A 91 -17.86 -1.63 -5.28
C ILE A 91 -18.86 -1.20 -6.37
N GLY A 92 -19.76 -0.25 -6.03
CA GLY A 92 -20.77 0.25 -6.95
C GLY A 92 -20.17 0.97 -8.16
N HIS A 93 -19.04 1.65 -8.00
CA HIS A 93 -18.32 2.29 -9.11
C HIS A 93 -17.46 1.30 -9.89
N CYS A 94 -16.76 0.40 -9.23
CA CYS A 94 -15.88 -0.58 -9.88
C CYS A 94 -16.65 -1.59 -10.72
N GLN A 95 -17.77 -2.11 -10.22
CA GLN A 95 -18.58 -3.16 -10.85
C GLN A 95 -17.75 -4.32 -11.38
N SER A 96 -16.75 -4.74 -10.61
CA SER A 96 -15.71 -5.68 -10.98
C SER A 96 -15.57 -6.77 -9.93
N TYR A 97 -14.78 -7.80 -10.20
CA TYR A 97 -14.57 -8.92 -9.29
C TYR A 97 -14.35 -8.44 -7.86
N THR A 98 -15.19 -8.91 -6.97
CA THR A 98 -15.18 -8.52 -5.57
C THR A 98 -15.31 -9.75 -4.67
N GLU A 99 -14.34 -9.93 -3.78
CA GLU A 99 -14.35 -11.03 -2.80
C GLU A 99 -14.21 -10.53 -1.37
N LYS A 100 -14.63 -11.37 -0.43
CA LYS A 100 -14.42 -11.15 1.00
C LYS A 100 -12.98 -11.50 1.36
N SER A 101 -12.29 -10.62 2.09
CA SER A 101 -10.92 -10.87 2.54
C SER A 101 -10.82 -12.05 3.49
N ARG A 102 -9.61 -12.56 3.72
CA ARG A 102 -9.37 -13.71 4.60
C ARG A 102 -9.88 -13.49 6.02
N SER A 103 -9.73 -12.31 6.57
CA SER A 103 -10.21 -11.96 7.92
C SER A 103 -11.73 -11.98 8.04
N GLY A 104 -12.44 -11.95 6.91
CA GLY A 104 -13.89 -11.84 6.85
C GLY A 104 -14.44 -10.44 7.13
N ARG A 105 -13.58 -9.46 7.43
CA ARG A 105 -13.98 -8.07 7.70
C ARG A 105 -13.72 -7.13 6.53
N GLY A 106 -12.72 -7.41 5.70
CA GLY A 106 -12.36 -6.58 4.56
C GLY A 106 -12.87 -7.11 3.23
N VAL A 107 -12.63 -6.32 2.19
CA VAL A 107 -13.05 -6.60 0.82
C VAL A 107 -11.88 -6.37 -0.12
N HIS A 108 -11.63 -7.31 -1.04
CA HIS A 108 -10.73 -7.14 -2.16
C HIS A 108 -11.53 -6.92 -3.44
N ILE A 109 -11.15 -5.93 -4.23
CA ILE A 109 -11.71 -5.66 -5.55
C ILE A 109 -10.57 -5.72 -6.56
N LEU A 110 -10.78 -6.38 -7.69
CA LEU A 110 -9.84 -6.43 -8.80
C LEU A 110 -10.49 -5.77 -10.01
N VAL A 111 -9.82 -4.81 -10.62
CA VAL A 111 -10.33 -4.04 -11.77
C VAL A 111 -9.18 -3.78 -12.75
N ARG A 112 -9.47 -3.75 -14.07
CA ARG A 112 -8.47 -3.42 -15.08
C ARG A 112 -8.47 -1.93 -15.38
N GLY A 113 -7.25 -1.42 -15.56
CA GLY A 113 -6.97 -0.07 -15.99
C GLY A 113 -5.59 0.39 -15.55
N GLU A 114 -5.30 1.66 -15.79
CA GLU A 114 -4.03 2.28 -15.47
C GLU A 114 -4.07 2.93 -14.08
N LEU A 115 -3.04 2.66 -13.30
CA LEU A 115 -2.80 3.32 -12.03
C LEU A 115 -1.52 4.16 -12.16
N PRO A 116 -1.55 5.48 -11.96
CA PRO A 116 -0.40 6.36 -12.22
C PRO A 116 0.75 6.19 -11.19
N PHE A 117 0.63 5.25 -10.26
CA PHE A 117 1.63 4.92 -9.25
C PHE A 117 1.60 3.42 -8.95
N LYS A 118 2.64 2.88 -8.30
CA LYS A 118 2.71 1.44 -7.97
C LYS A 118 1.68 0.99 -6.92
N GLY A 119 1.34 1.89 -6.00
CA GLY A 119 0.35 1.65 -4.98
C GLY A 119 0.34 2.73 -3.93
N LYS A 120 -0.80 2.90 -3.27
CA LYS A 120 -1.04 3.83 -2.17
C LYS A 120 -1.97 3.24 -1.12
N ASN A 121 -1.81 3.74 0.10
CA ASN A 121 -2.69 3.50 1.23
C ASN A 121 -3.20 4.85 1.73
N ASN A 122 -4.50 5.04 1.85
CA ASN A 122 -5.06 6.27 2.41
C ASN A 122 -5.04 6.32 3.95
N ARG A 123 -4.48 5.26 4.58
CA ARG A 123 -4.34 5.09 6.03
C ARG A 123 -5.63 5.07 6.83
N ALA A 124 -6.76 5.22 6.20
CA ALA A 124 -8.06 5.13 6.86
C ALA A 124 -8.65 3.72 6.72
N ALA A 125 -8.83 3.25 5.49
CA ALA A 125 -9.40 1.94 5.23
C ALA A 125 -9.13 1.43 3.81
N VAL A 126 -8.61 2.24 2.87
CA VAL A 126 -8.46 1.88 1.46
C VAL A 126 -7.00 1.84 1.05
N GLU A 127 -6.60 0.73 0.46
CA GLU A 127 -5.32 0.55 -0.23
C GLU A 127 -5.57 0.26 -1.70
N ILE A 128 -4.71 0.76 -2.60
CA ILE A 128 -4.80 0.52 -4.04
C ILE A 128 -3.42 0.20 -4.60
N TYR A 129 -3.28 -0.84 -5.42
CA TYR A 129 -2.01 -1.35 -5.89
C TYR A 129 -2.09 -1.93 -7.30
N LYS A 130 -1.00 -1.82 -8.08
CA LYS A 130 -0.79 -2.53 -9.35
C LYS A 130 0.49 -3.38 -9.37
N SER A 131 1.40 -3.16 -8.39
CA SER A 131 2.66 -3.91 -8.29
C SER A 131 3.25 -3.90 -6.88
N ASN A 132 4.25 -4.76 -6.64
CA ASN A 132 5.00 -4.87 -5.38
C ASN A 132 4.13 -5.19 -4.16
N ARG A 133 2.97 -5.80 -4.40
CA ARG A 133 2.03 -6.27 -3.39
C ARG A 133 1.41 -7.59 -3.84
N TYR A 134 0.81 -8.28 -2.91
CA TYR A 134 -0.03 -9.43 -3.20
C TYR A 134 -1.28 -9.39 -2.33
N PHE A 135 -2.39 -9.92 -2.84
CA PHE A 135 -3.60 -10.14 -2.07
C PHE A 135 -3.75 -11.61 -1.74
N ILE A 136 -4.17 -11.92 -0.51
CA ILE A 136 -4.54 -13.27 -0.13
C ILE A 136 -5.92 -13.56 -0.73
N MET A 137 -5.95 -14.38 -1.77
CA MET A 137 -7.17 -14.67 -2.49
C MET A 137 -7.99 -15.76 -1.78
N THR A 138 -9.26 -15.50 -1.61
CA THR A 138 -10.17 -16.40 -0.88
C THR A 138 -11.13 -17.14 -1.79
N GLY A 139 -11.43 -16.59 -2.95
CA GLY A 139 -12.51 -17.06 -3.82
C GLY A 139 -13.90 -16.92 -3.21
N LYS A 140 -14.04 -16.22 -2.07
CA LYS A 140 -15.33 -15.92 -1.43
C LYS A 140 -15.98 -14.72 -2.11
N VAL A 141 -16.40 -14.93 -3.36
CA VAL A 141 -17.02 -13.88 -4.19
C VAL A 141 -18.26 -13.33 -3.50
N LEU A 142 -18.31 -12.00 -3.37
CA LEU A 142 -19.44 -11.26 -2.79
C LEU A 142 -20.44 -10.88 -3.85
N ILE A 143 -19.95 -10.24 -4.93
CA ILE A 143 -20.76 -9.73 -6.02
C ILE A 143 -19.94 -9.86 -7.30
N PHE A 144 -20.07 -9.35 -8.37
CA PHE A 144 -19.33 -9.45 -9.63
C PHE A 144 -18.25 -10.56 -9.67
N LYS A 145 -18.37 -11.46 -10.63
CA LYS A 145 -17.49 -12.64 -10.75
C LYS A 145 -16.33 -12.43 -11.70
N GLU A 146 -16.46 -11.44 -12.59
CA GLU A 146 -15.50 -11.15 -13.65
C GLU A 146 -14.75 -9.83 -13.35
N ILE A 147 -13.55 -9.72 -13.85
CA ILE A 147 -12.77 -8.48 -13.78
C ILE A 147 -13.20 -7.57 -14.91
N ALA A 148 -13.65 -6.37 -14.59
CA ALA A 148 -14.08 -5.38 -15.56
C ALA A 148 -12.92 -4.46 -15.96
N ASP A 149 -12.91 -4.03 -17.24
CA ASP A 149 -12.11 -2.90 -17.72
C ASP A 149 -12.86 -1.62 -17.33
N ASN A 150 -12.38 -0.89 -16.33
CA ASN A 150 -13.09 0.28 -15.81
C ASN A 150 -12.13 1.36 -15.29
N GLN A 151 -11.52 2.09 -16.23
CA GLN A 151 -10.64 3.21 -15.90
C GLN A 151 -11.33 4.31 -15.10
N SER A 152 -12.59 4.62 -15.44
CA SER A 152 -13.34 5.68 -14.77
C SER A 152 -13.56 5.38 -13.27
N ALA A 153 -13.71 4.13 -12.91
CA ALA A 153 -13.80 3.72 -11.50
C ALA A 153 -12.47 3.90 -10.76
N ILE A 154 -11.35 3.56 -11.41
CA ILE A 154 -10.02 3.77 -10.83
C ILE A 154 -9.79 5.26 -10.60
N ASP A 155 -10.09 6.10 -11.59
CA ASP A 155 -9.97 7.56 -11.49
C ASP A 155 -10.84 8.12 -10.36
N TYR A 156 -12.08 7.65 -10.25
CA TYR A 156 -12.99 8.01 -9.16
C TYR A 156 -12.42 7.64 -7.78
N VAL A 157 -11.91 6.43 -7.62
CA VAL A 157 -11.31 5.98 -6.35
C VAL A 157 -10.10 6.83 -6.00
N ILE A 158 -9.24 7.15 -6.98
CA ILE A 158 -8.07 8.01 -6.78
C ILE A 158 -8.53 9.41 -6.35
N GLU A 159 -9.45 10.01 -7.08
CA GLU A 159 -9.90 11.38 -6.81
C GLU A 159 -10.56 11.51 -5.44
N LYS A 160 -11.42 10.57 -5.07
CA LYS A 160 -12.19 10.64 -3.83
C LYS A 160 -11.42 10.19 -2.60
N TYR A 161 -10.66 9.11 -2.71
CA TYR A 161 -10.02 8.47 -1.55
C TYR A 161 -8.53 8.75 -1.42
N PHE A 162 -7.91 9.31 -2.47
CA PHE A 162 -6.49 9.68 -2.50
C PHE A 162 -6.30 11.11 -3.04
N PRO A 163 -6.96 12.13 -2.48
CA PRO A 163 -7.00 13.49 -3.02
C PRO A 163 -5.62 14.17 -3.16
N ASP A 164 -4.64 13.72 -2.35
CA ASP A 164 -3.25 14.21 -2.42
C ASP A 164 -2.41 13.54 -3.53
N THR A 165 -3.05 12.81 -4.46
CA THR A 165 -2.34 12.24 -5.61
C THR A 165 -2.23 13.30 -6.69
N PRO A 166 -1.02 13.68 -7.16
CA PRO A 166 -0.87 14.57 -8.29
C PRO A 166 -1.58 13.96 -9.51
N LYS A 167 -2.47 14.71 -10.14
CA LYS A 167 -2.94 14.37 -11.51
C LYS A 167 -1.71 14.52 -12.40
N GLU A 168 -1.16 13.42 -12.89
CA GLU A 168 -0.13 13.49 -13.92
C GLU A 168 -0.75 14.10 -15.18
N SER A 169 -0.48 15.40 -15.40
CA SER A 169 -0.42 15.91 -16.75
C SER A 169 0.76 15.18 -17.40
N SER A 170 0.49 14.50 -18.51
CA SER A 170 1.42 13.74 -19.31
C SER A 170 2.65 14.57 -19.70
N THR A 171 3.66 14.63 -18.84
CA THR A 171 5.04 15.01 -19.16
C THR A 171 5.89 14.92 -17.88
N GLY A 172 6.78 13.96 -17.82
CA GLY A 172 7.93 13.97 -16.92
C GLY A 172 7.72 13.30 -15.56
N THR A 173 8.39 12.20 -15.38
CA THR A 173 8.61 11.50 -14.11
C THR A 173 9.25 12.46 -13.10
N VAL A 174 8.45 13.04 -12.21
CA VAL A 174 9.01 13.76 -11.04
C VAL A 174 9.44 12.69 -10.04
N ALA A 175 10.73 12.41 -10.02
CA ALA A 175 11.33 11.61 -8.96
C ALA A 175 10.97 12.23 -7.60
N PRO A 176 10.72 11.40 -6.53
CA PRO A 176 10.44 11.94 -5.21
C PRO A 176 11.59 12.86 -4.81
N GLN A 177 11.24 14.11 -4.50
CA GLN A 177 12.22 15.11 -4.08
C GLN A 177 12.79 14.64 -2.73
N ARG A 178 14.01 14.10 -2.77
CA ARG A 178 14.72 13.76 -1.54
C ARG A 178 15.03 15.07 -0.82
N ILE A 179 14.41 15.28 0.33
CA ILE A 179 14.87 16.30 1.24
C ILE A 179 16.20 15.78 1.77
N TYR A 180 17.28 16.32 1.26
CA TYR A 180 18.57 16.15 1.93
C TYR A 180 18.49 16.99 3.18
N SER A 181 18.31 16.34 4.33
CA SER A 181 18.66 16.98 5.60
C SER A 181 20.12 17.39 5.48
N PRO A 182 20.48 18.65 5.70
CA PRO A 182 21.87 19.00 5.93
C PRO A 182 22.39 18.07 7.01
N ILE A 183 23.60 17.54 6.84
CA ILE A 183 24.18 16.54 7.74
C ILE A 183 24.17 17.14 9.14
N TYR A 184 23.15 16.81 9.94
CA TYR A 184 23.14 17.14 11.35
C TYR A 184 24.16 16.26 12.04
N ARG A 185 25.37 16.74 12.19
CA ARG A 185 26.26 16.23 13.22
C ARG A 185 25.68 16.72 14.54
N ARG A 186 25.25 15.80 15.39
CA ARG A 186 24.88 16.11 16.77
C ARG A 186 26.06 16.87 17.38
N PRO A 187 25.92 18.16 17.78
CA PRO A 187 26.98 18.85 18.47
C PRO A 187 27.25 18.09 19.77
N GLU A 188 28.50 17.88 20.10
CA GLU A 188 28.91 17.22 21.34
C GLU A 188 28.34 17.89 22.60
N ASN A 189 27.80 19.10 22.47
CA ASN A 189 27.33 19.96 23.57
C ASN A 189 25.80 20.22 23.54
N GLY A 190 24.99 19.46 22.81
CA GLY A 190 23.52 19.46 22.96
C GLY A 190 22.75 20.71 22.49
N LYS A 191 23.40 21.72 21.88
CA LYS A 191 22.71 22.91 21.33
C LYS A 191 22.68 22.88 19.80
N LEU A 192 21.51 22.69 19.23
CA LEU A 192 21.23 22.95 17.81
C LEU A 192 21.35 24.46 17.53
N THR A 193 22.42 24.89 16.84
CA THR A 193 22.70 26.30 16.60
C THR A 193 22.29 26.82 15.23
N LEU A 194 21.84 25.97 14.30
CA LEU A 194 21.35 26.39 12.99
C LEU A 194 19.99 25.71 12.71
N LYS A 195 18.97 26.51 12.38
CA LYS A 195 17.70 26.00 11.86
C LYS A 195 17.93 25.62 10.39
N PRO A 196 17.71 24.36 9.99
CA PRO A 196 17.87 23.96 8.60
C PRO A 196 16.86 24.67 7.71
N GLU A 197 17.29 25.05 6.52
CA GLU A 197 16.39 25.45 5.45
C GLU A 197 15.93 24.20 4.69
N TYR A 198 14.63 23.98 4.62
CA TYR A 198 14.06 22.91 3.86
C TYR A 198 13.58 23.42 2.50
N PRO A 199 13.96 22.78 1.38
CA PRO A 199 13.45 23.15 0.07
C PRO A 199 11.93 22.95 0.01
N PRO A 200 11.21 23.77 -0.78
CA PRO A 200 9.78 23.60 -0.95
C PRO A 200 9.39 22.18 -1.37
N ILE A 201 8.40 21.61 -0.70
CA ILE A 201 7.88 20.28 -0.98
C ILE A 201 6.56 20.43 -1.72
N THR A 202 6.47 19.80 -2.90
CA THR A 202 5.27 19.86 -3.74
C THR A 202 4.09 19.14 -3.08
N PRO A 203 2.84 19.61 -3.29
CA PRO A 203 1.64 18.85 -2.91
C PRO A 203 1.71 17.42 -3.48
N GLY A 204 1.31 16.42 -2.71
CA GLY A 204 1.40 15.01 -3.08
C GLY A 204 2.68 14.29 -2.64
N SER A 205 3.82 14.99 -2.48
CA SER A 205 5.06 14.40 -1.94
C SER A 205 5.29 14.69 -0.45
N ARG A 206 4.48 15.55 0.17
CA ARG A 206 4.65 16.04 1.56
C ARG A 206 4.79 14.91 2.58
N ASN A 207 3.86 13.98 2.58
CA ASN A 207 3.87 12.86 3.52
C ASN A 207 5.10 11.97 3.33
N LEU A 208 5.43 11.61 2.07
CA LEU A 208 6.60 10.80 1.74
C LEU A 208 7.91 11.49 2.14
N SER A 209 8.02 12.78 1.86
CA SER A 209 9.19 13.58 2.19
C SER A 209 9.41 13.69 3.70
N LEU A 210 8.35 13.98 4.46
CA LEU A 210 8.42 14.04 5.92
C LEU A 210 8.67 12.67 6.54
N THR A 211 8.12 11.59 5.97
CA THR A 211 8.41 10.21 6.41
C THR A 211 9.88 9.86 6.17
N SER A 212 10.45 10.25 5.03
CA SER A 212 11.87 10.06 4.74
C SER A 212 12.76 10.81 5.73
N LEU A 213 12.43 12.06 6.04
CA LEU A 213 13.13 12.87 7.04
C LEU A 213 13.04 12.23 8.44
N ALA A 214 11.86 11.77 8.85
CA ALA A 214 11.66 11.07 10.11
C ALA A 214 12.54 9.81 10.22
N GLY A 215 12.63 9.03 9.13
CA GLY A 215 13.48 7.83 9.06
C GLY A 215 14.97 8.16 9.20
N GLN A 216 15.43 9.23 8.55
CA GLN A 216 16.81 9.68 8.65
C GLN A 216 17.16 10.10 10.09
N LEU A 217 16.30 10.92 10.73
CA LEU A 217 16.49 11.36 12.11
C LEU A 217 16.46 10.18 13.09
N HIS A 218 15.55 9.24 12.89
CA HIS A 218 15.47 8.03 13.71
C HIS A 218 16.75 7.19 13.63
N ASN A 219 17.30 7.00 12.41
CA ASN A 219 18.55 6.28 12.20
C ASN A 219 19.78 7.00 12.78
N GLN A 220 19.70 8.34 12.89
CA GLN A 220 20.75 9.16 13.53
C GLN A 220 20.64 9.21 15.06
N GLY A 221 19.65 8.53 15.65
CA GLY A 221 19.54 8.41 17.09
C GLY A 221 18.65 9.46 17.77
N TYR A 222 17.92 10.28 17.02
CA TYR A 222 16.99 11.25 17.61
C TYR A 222 15.84 10.56 18.32
N THR A 223 15.39 11.14 19.42
CA THR A 223 14.22 10.67 20.16
C THR A 223 12.92 10.98 19.39
N LYS A 224 11.85 10.28 19.74
CA LYS A 224 10.51 10.54 19.15
C LYS A 224 10.08 12.01 19.30
N ALA A 225 10.36 12.63 20.46
CA ALA A 225 10.01 14.04 20.70
C ALA A 225 10.82 15.00 19.83
N GLU A 226 12.10 14.73 19.64
CA GLU A 226 12.99 15.53 18.77
C GLU A 226 12.55 15.39 17.31
N ILE A 227 12.26 14.16 16.84
CA ILE A 227 11.77 13.91 15.48
C ILE A 227 10.45 14.65 15.25
N TYR A 228 9.52 14.58 16.18
CA TYR A 228 8.24 15.28 16.06
C TYR A 228 8.40 16.80 15.93
N LYS A 229 9.22 17.39 16.78
CA LYS A 229 9.52 18.83 16.75
C LYS A 229 10.12 19.25 15.41
N GLU A 230 11.07 18.47 14.90
CA GLU A 230 11.74 18.75 13.63
C GLU A 230 10.80 18.61 12.44
N LEU A 231 9.95 17.58 12.44
CA LEU A 231 8.96 17.40 11.39
C LEU A 231 7.92 18.52 11.35
N LEU A 232 7.46 19.01 12.50
CA LEU A 232 6.56 20.16 12.57
C LEU A 232 7.21 21.40 11.95
N TYR A 233 8.47 21.64 12.27
CA TYR A 233 9.22 22.76 11.69
C TYR A 233 9.36 22.61 10.17
N ALA A 234 9.83 21.46 9.67
CA ALA A 234 9.96 21.17 8.24
C ALA A 234 8.60 21.29 7.51
N ASN A 235 7.53 20.81 8.11
CA ASN A 235 6.19 20.91 7.55
C ASN A 235 5.74 22.36 7.35
N GLN A 236 5.98 23.22 8.32
CA GLN A 236 5.64 24.65 8.23
C GLN A 236 6.50 25.41 7.21
N GLN A 237 7.77 25.07 7.11
CA GLN A 237 8.71 25.76 6.21
C GLN A 237 8.55 25.32 4.75
N ALA A 238 8.43 24.04 4.51
CA ALA A 238 8.55 23.44 3.20
C ALA A 238 7.21 23.03 2.55
N CYS A 239 6.18 22.65 3.34
CA CYS A 239 4.92 22.18 2.80
C CYS A 239 3.93 23.35 2.59
N LYS A 240 3.36 23.47 1.39
CA LYS A 240 2.35 24.48 1.07
C LYS A 240 1.13 23.86 0.38
N PRO A 241 -0.05 23.80 1.05
CA PRO A 241 -0.26 24.04 2.48
C PRO A 241 0.45 22.98 3.36
N PRO A 242 0.75 23.30 4.63
CA PRO A 242 1.31 22.30 5.55
C PRO A 242 0.31 21.18 5.82
N LEU A 243 0.83 19.98 6.14
CA LEU A 243 0.01 18.86 6.60
C LEU A 243 -0.61 19.17 7.96
N PRO A 244 -1.80 18.63 8.27
CA PRO A 244 -2.38 18.68 9.61
C PRO A 244 -1.41 18.09 10.65
N GLN A 245 -1.39 18.68 11.84
CA GLN A 245 -0.51 18.23 12.92
C GLN A 245 -0.72 16.75 13.29
N SER A 246 -1.96 16.26 13.23
CA SER A 246 -2.31 14.86 13.44
C SER A 246 -1.62 13.92 12.43
N GLU A 247 -1.46 14.36 11.19
CA GLU A 247 -0.78 13.57 10.16
C GLU A 247 0.73 13.51 10.41
N VAL A 248 1.33 14.62 10.84
CA VAL A 248 2.75 14.65 11.25
C VAL A 248 2.98 13.70 12.43
N GLU A 249 2.07 13.67 13.39
CA GLU A 249 2.14 12.76 14.53
C GLU A 249 2.06 11.28 14.09
N LEU A 250 1.18 10.96 13.15
CA LEU A 250 1.08 9.61 12.58
C LEU A 250 2.38 9.19 11.89
N ILE A 251 3.03 10.09 11.15
CA ILE A 251 4.33 9.83 10.52
C ILE A 251 5.37 9.46 11.58
N VAL A 252 5.51 10.26 12.63
CA VAL A 252 6.47 10.01 13.72
C VAL A 252 6.18 8.67 14.40
N ASN A 253 4.92 8.40 14.72
CA ASN A 253 4.52 7.15 15.34
C ASN A 253 4.84 5.94 14.46
N SER A 254 4.67 6.05 13.15
CA SER A 254 4.94 4.97 12.21
C SER A 254 6.44 4.63 12.14
N VAL A 255 7.29 5.64 12.09
CA VAL A 255 8.75 5.49 11.96
C VAL A 255 9.39 5.01 13.27
N THR A 256 8.98 5.58 14.40
CA THR A 256 9.58 5.25 15.72
C THR A 256 9.07 3.93 16.33
N ARG A 257 8.16 3.24 15.67
CA ARG A 257 7.66 1.92 16.09
C ARG A 257 8.71 0.82 15.93
N TYR A 258 9.61 0.97 14.97
CA TYR A 258 10.66 -0.02 14.71
C TYR A 258 11.79 0.17 15.72
N LYS A 259 12.17 -0.93 16.43
CA LYS A 259 13.38 -0.95 17.26
C LYS A 259 14.59 -0.73 16.37
N ARG A 260 15.55 0.04 16.88
CA ARG A 260 16.87 0.21 16.26
C ARG A 260 17.64 -1.09 16.29
#